data_28f25fe7bc489733db450d55ecd6fdc4
#
_entry.id   28f25fe7bc489733db450d55ecd6fdc4
#
_cell.length_a   1.000
_cell.length_b   1.000
_cell.length_c   1.000
_cell.angle_alpha   90.00
_cell.angle_beta   90.00
_cell.angle_gamma   90.00
#
_symmetry.space_group_name_H-M   'P 1'
#
loop_
_entity.id
_entity.type
_entity.pdbx_description
1 polymer ?
#
loop_
_entity_poly.entity_id
_entity_poly.type
_entity_poly.pdbx_seq_one_letter_code
_entity_poly.pdbx_strand_id
1 'polypeptide(L)'
;MVKNKYTRLFSNTAIFTVGKFVSKLIVIFMLPFYTAYLSSAEYSTADLITNLCNLIIPLAGLGVSEGIFRGAADKGEDKQAFFTNGIIIMLTGSGIFLALSPVITLFDYFTPYIMLIITYVLASNVHSVCSQYVCAIGRTKLFAGQGILNTALTVILNIIFLVGFDMGIEGYVLSIILADGLTTVFLFFVARLYRAFIPKKISGALMRDMLKFCLPLVPSTVFWWITSVSDRYIVSYVCSDAENGLYAAAYKIPTLLTYVVTIFNDAWKLSAVSEGESMEEKTSFFTKTFKYYIAIMFMGGGVLAVSAQLSSKILFAQSYESAWIFIPVLSAATVFTALNTFMGSAYFTVKKTGMSLWTSLVGAVLNIILNIIMIPYWGAMGASVATFISYFVVFVIRAVTMRGFIPFNLYPARLILNTVIIGVISVVMSIWGNMWQGLVVSMLILAVSLVYNGKDIILGCRDALVAIKSKRV
;
A
#
# COMPACT_ATOMS: atom_id res chain seq x y z
N MET A 1 -18.75 19.51 26.19
CA MET A 1 -18.95 18.18 25.57
C MET A 1 -18.25 18.00 24.20
N VAL A 2 -18.13 19.02 23.35
CA VAL A 2 -17.48 18.98 22.03
C VAL A 2 -15.97 18.73 22.13
N LYS A 3 -15.28 19.38 23.09
CA LYS A 3 -13.82 19.26 23.31
C LYS A 3 -13.35 17.81 23.54
N ASN A 4 -14.17 17.00 24.20
CA ASN A 4 -13.84 15.60 24.54
C ASN A 4 -13.94 14.64 23.33
N LYS A 5 -14.77 14.99 22.34
CA LYS A 5 -15.03 14.17 21.15
C LYS A 5 -13.88 14.25 20.11
N TYR A 6 -13.34 15.45 19.90
CA TYR A 6 -12.18 15.67 19.01
C TYR A 6 -10.89 15.13 19.60
N THR A 7 -10.67 15.27 20.91
CA THR A 7 -9.50 14.69 21.59
C THR A 7 -9.51 13.17 21.54
N ARG A 8 -10.68 12.54 21.67
CA ARG A 8 -10.85 11.08 21.55
C ARG A 8 -10.66 10.61 20.12
N LEU A 9 -11.14 11.35 19.13
CA LEU A 9 -10.93 11.06 17.71
C LEU A 9 -9.45 11.16 17.36
N PHE A 10 -8.77 12.21 17.80
CA PHE A 10 -7.34 12.42 17.54
C PHE A 10 -6.46 11.37 18.22
N SER A 11 -6.76 11.03 19.48
CA SER A 11 -6.04 9.96 20.21
C SER A 11 -6.21 8.61 19.52
N ASN A 12 -7.43 8.28 19.08
CA ASN A 12 -7.69 7.03 18.38
C ASN A 12 -6.98 6.99 17.01
N THR A 13 -7.02 8.09 16.25
CA THR A 13 -6.32 8.18 14.96
C THR A 13 -4.80 8.07 15.14
N ALA A 14 -4.23 8.70 16.15
CA ALA A 14 -2.80 8.59 16.44
C ALA A 14 -2.40 7.15 16.81
N ILE A 15 -3.16 6.47 17.66
CA ILE A 15 -2.93 5.06 18.01
C ILE A 15 -3.03 4.16 16.79
N PHE A 16 -4.00 4.42 15.92
CA PHE A 16 -4.19 3.70 14.65
C PHE A 16 -3.00 3.88 13.70
N THR A 17 -2.56 5.12 13.55
CA THR A 17 -1.42 5.48 12.68
C THR A 17 -0.13 4.86 13.18
N VAL A 18 0.15 4.98 14.49
CA VAL A 18 1.35 4.39 15.11
C VAL A 18 1.32 2.86 15.00
N GLY A 19 0.20 2.22 15.29
CA GLY A 19 0.07 0.76 15.19
C GLY A 19 0.32 0.24 13.76
N LYS A 20 -0.28 0.87 12.76
CA LYS A 20 -0.06 0.53 11.35
C LYS A 20 1.39 0.77 10.92
N PHE A 21 1.99 1.87 11.36
CA PHE A 21 3.37 2.23 11.01
C PHE A 21 4.38 1.25 11.60
N VAL A 22 4.24 0.90 12.89
CA VAL A 22 5.10 -0.09 13.55
C VAL A 22 5.04 -1.44 12.83
N SER A 23 3.85 -1.95 12.51
CA SER A 23 3.68 -3.19 11.76
C SER A 23 4.37 -3.16 10.40
N LYS A 24 4.30 -2.03 9.69
CA LYS A 24 4.94 -1.87 8.38
C LYS A 24 6.47 -1.77 8.47
N LEU A 25 7.00 -1.12 9.51
CA LEU A 25 8.44 -1.09 9.76
C LEU A 25 9.00 -2.48 10.07
N ILE A 26 8.29 -3.28 10.86
CA ILE A 26 8.70 -4.65 11.20
C ILE A 26 8.90 -5.48 9.92
N VAL A 27 8.00 -5.36 8.93
CA VAL A 27 8.13 -6.06 7.64
C VAL A 27 9.43 -5.70 6.91
N ILE A 28 9.89 -4.45 6.99
CA ILE A 28 11.15 -4.01 6.38
C ILE A 28 12.35 -4.56 7.17
N PHE A 29 12.27 -4.54 8.50
CA PHE A 29 13.31 -5.13 9.35
C PHE A 29 13.43 -6.65 9.20
N MET A 30 12.40 -7.33 8.69
CA MET A 30 12.46 -8.75 8.34
C MET A 30 13.15 -9.01 6.98
N LEU A 31 13.43 -7.99 6.19
CA LEU A 31 14.00 -8.14 4.86
C LEU A 31 15.42 -8.79 4.89
N PRO A 32 16.35 -8.39 5.79
CA PRO A 32 17.63 -9.07 5.95
C PRO A 32 17.45 -10.57 6.26
N PHE A 33 16.45 -10.88 7.08
CA PHE A 33 16.14 -12.25 7.44
C PHE A 33 15.62 -13.04 6.23
N TYR A 34 14.66 -12.53 5.48
CA TYR A 34 14.13 -13.23 4.30
C TYR A 34 15.20 -13.45 3.24
N THR A 35 16.03 -12.45 2.97
CA THR A 35 17.09 -12.56 1.95
C THR A 35 18.25 -13.47 2.40
N ALA A 36 18.39 -13.73 3.70
CA ALA A 36 19.38 -14.67 4.22
C ALA A 36 18.95 -16.14 4.11
N TYR A 37 17.64 -16.41 4.24
CA TYR A 37 17.11 -17.77 4.29
C TYR A 37 16.38 -18.22 3.03
N LEU A 38 16.01 -17.31 2.14
CA LEU A 38 15.39 -17.61 0.85
C LEU A 38 16.35 -17.18 -0.28
N SER A 39 16.52 -18.02 -1.27
CA SER A 39 17.14 -17.60 -2.53
C SER A 39 16.25 -16.57 -3.23
N SER A 40 16.81 -15.80 -4.18
CA SER A 40 16.04 -14.81 -4.93
C SER A 40 14.87 -15.43 -5.70
N ALA A 41 15.02 -16.64 -6.22
CA ALA A 41 13.94 -17.36 -6.89
C ALA A 41 12.83 -17.79 -5.91
N GLU A 42 13.17 -18.31 -4.72
CA GLU A 42 12.20 -18.67 -3.70
C GLU A 42 11.46 -17.44 -3.17
N TYR A 43 12.18 -16.34 -2.94
CA TYR A 43 11.55 -15.08 -2.52
C TYR A 43 10.62 -14.53 -3.59
N SER A 44 10.98 -14.63 -4.88
CA SER A 44 10.09 -14.32 -6.01
C SER A 44 8.80 -15.11 -5.93
N THR A 45 8.90 -16.44 -5.84
CA THR A 45 7.72 -17.32 -5.79
C THR A 45 6.82 -16.99 -4.59
N ALA A 46 7.40 -16.79 -3.40
CA ALA A 46 6.67 -16.40 -2.20
C ALA A 46 5.97 -15.04 -2.35
N ASP A 47 6.64 -14.05 -2.97
CA ASP A 47 6.07 -12.74 -3.25
C ASP A 47 4.93 -12.83 -4.29
N LEU A 48 5.08 -13.61 -5.37
CA LEU A 48 4.03 -13.82 -6.38
C LEU A 48 2.81 -14.51 -5.78
N ILE A 49 2.99 -15.58 -4.98
CA ILE A 49 1.89 -16.25 -4.26
C ILE A 49 1.15 -15.26 -3.35
N THR A 50 1.89 -14.51 -2.54
CA THR A 50 1.32 -13.53 -1.62
C THR A 50 0.53 -12.45 -2.35
N ASN A 51 1.07 -11.94 -3.46
CA ASN A 51 0.38 -10.93 -4.27
C ASN A 51 -0.84 -11.50 -4.99
N LEU A 52 -0.80 -12.76 -5.47
CA LEU A 52 -1.96 -13.44 -6.02
C LEU A 52 -3.06 -13.60 -4.97
N CYS A 53 -2.71 -14.04 -3.77
CA CYS A 53 -3.68 -14.14 -2.67
C CYS A 53 -4.29 -12.77 -2.31
N ASN A 54 -3.49 -11.70 -2.28
CA ASN A 54 -3.98 -10.34 -2.04
C ASN A 54 -4.98 -9.84 -3.10
N LEU A 55 -4.88 -10.33 -4.34
CA LEU A 55 -5.90 -10.10 -5.37
C LEU A 55 -7.15 -10.94 -5.12
N ILE A 56 -6.98 -12.23 -4.81
CA ILE A 56 -8.07 -13.17 -4.68
C ILE A 56 -8.91 -12.92 -3.41
N ILE A 57 -8.30 -12.49 -2.30
CA ILE A 57 -8.98 -12.24 -1.02
C ILE A 57 -10.21 -11.34 -1.18
N PRO A 58 -10.14 -10.12 -1.74
CA PRO A 58 -11.33 -9.28 -1.92
C PRO A 58 -12.31 -9.86 -2.96
N LEU A 59 -11.85 -10.61 -3.96
CA LEU A 59 -12.70 -11.31 -4.92
C LEU A 59 -13.48 -12.44 -4.25
N ALA A 60 -12.80 -13.32 -3.55
CA ALA A 60 -13.39 -14.44 -2.83
C ALA A 60 -14.27 -13.99 -1.65
N GLY A 61 -13.94 -12.87 -1.01
CA GLY A 61 -14.76 -12.24 0.02
C GLY A 61 -15.87 -11.35 -0.53
N LEU A 62 -16.01 -11.18 -1.86
CA LEU A 62 -16.96 -10.26 -2.51
C LEU A 62 -16.87 -8.82 -1.96
N GLY A 63 -15.68 -8.39 -1.48
CA GLY A 63 -15.44 -7.09 -0.88
C GLY A 63 -16.20 -6.82 0.43
N VAL A 64 -16.80 -7.83 1.04
CA VAL A 64 -17.76 -7.68 2.15
C VAL A 64 -17.17 -7.07 3.42
N SER A 65 -15.86 -7.17 3.63
CA SER A 65 -15.16 -6.51 4.74
C SER A 65 -15.42 -4.99 4.78
N GLU A 66 -15.44 -4.34 3.61
CA GLU A 66 -15.77 -2.91 3.48
C GLU A 66 -17.26 -2.64 3.78
N GLY A 67 -18.15 -3.54 3.37
CA GLY A 67 -19.59 -3.46 3.67
C GLY A 67 -19.89 -3.59 5.17
N ILE A 68 -19.21 -4.52 5.85
CA ILE A 68 -19.30 -4.68 7.31
C ILE A 68 -18.79 -3.42 8.01
N PHE A 69 -17.62 -2.90 7.58
CA PHE A 69 -17.06 -1.69 8.17
C PHE A 69 -18.01 -0.52 8.05
N ARG A 70 -18.52 -0.25 6.85
CA ARG A 70 -19.44 0.86 6.60
C ARG A 70 -20.73 0.73 7.43
N GLY A 71 -21.40 -0.44 7.35
CA GLY A 71 -22.71 -0.60 8.01
C GLY A 71 -22.60 -0.67 9.53
N ALA A 72 -21.63 -1.38 10.07
CA ALA A 72 -21.46 -1.50 11.52
C ALA A 72 -20.85 -0.23 12.17
N ALA A 73 -20.25 0.67 11.38
CA ALA A 73 -19.75 1.96 11.86
C ALA A 73 -20.85 3.02 11.97
N ASP A 74 -21.97 2.85 11.25
CA ASP A 74 -23.07 3.81 11.26
C ASP A 74 -23.83 3.78 12.59
N LYS A 75 -24.23 4.99 13.03
CA LYS A 75 -24.98 5.13 14.29
C LYS A 75 -26.47 4.87 14.04
N GLY A 76 -27.00 3.90 14.72
CA GLY A 76 -28.41 3.53 14.58
C GLY A 76 -28.61 2.20 13.85
N GLU A 77 -27.60 1.70 13.18
CA GLU A 77 -27.64 0.43 12.48
C GLU A 77 -27.36 -0.78 13.40
N ASP A 78 -27.98 -1.90 13.10
CA ASP A 78 -27.76 -3.15 13.84
C ASP A 78 -26.43 -3.79 13.46
N LYS A 79 -25.39 -3.49 14.22
CA LYS A 79 -24.02 -3.95 13.99
C LYS A 79 -23.91 -5.48 13.88
N GLN A 80 -24.70 -6.22 14.66
CA GLN A 80 -24.71 -7.68 14.66
C GLN A 80 -25.34 -8.24 13.38
N ALA A 81 -26.37 -7.54 12.84
CA ALA A 81 -26.97 -7.91 11.57
C ALA A 81 -25.93 -7.77 10.42
N PHE A 82 -25.18 -6.68 10.37
CA PHE A 82 -24.11 -6.50 9.37
C PHE A 82 -23.03 -7.57 9.49
N PHE A 83 -22.60 -7.91 10.70
CA PHE A 83 -21.61 -8.98 10.92
C PHE A 83 -22.17 -10.35 10.49
N THR A 84 -23.38 -10.69 10.90
CA THR A 84 -24.01 -11.98 10.58
C THR A 84 -24.18 -12.18 9.08
N ASN A 85 -24.75 -11.18 8.39
CA ASN A 85 -24.95 -11.24 6.94
C ASN A 85 -23.62 -11.17 6.17
N GLY A 86 -22.64 -10.42 6.69
CA GLY A 86 -21.30 -10.35 6.14
C GLY A 86 -20.57 -11.70 6.19
N ILE A 87 -20.69 -12.45 7.28
CA ILE A 87 -20.15 -13.83 7.37
C ILE A 87 -20.80 -14.72 6.31
N ILE A 88 -22.12 -14.66 6.11
CA ILE A 88 -22.82 -15.46 5.09
C ILE A 88 -22.32 -15.12 3.68
N ILE A 89 -22.21 -13.82 3.36
CA ILE A 89 -21.70 -13.38 2.06
C ILE A 89 -20.24 -13.87 1.86
N MET A 90 -19.38 -13.72 2.87
CA MET A 90 -17.99 -14.20 2.82
C MET A 90 -17.93 -15.72 2.59
N LEU A 91 -18.74 -16.51 3.32
CA LEU A 91 -18.77 -17.96 3.16
C LEU A 91 -19.26 -18.36 1.77
N THR A 92 -20.28 -17.67 1.24
CA THR A 92 -20.79 -17.91 -0.12
C THR A 92 -19.71 -17.61 -1.16
N GLY A 93 -19.05 -16.45 -1.07
CA GLY A 93 -17.98 -16.09 -1.98
C GLY A 93 -16.75 -17.01 -1.87
N SER A 94 -16.39 -17.40 -0.64
CA SER A 94 -15.34 -18.41 -0.40
C SER A 94 -15.71 -19.78 -0.98
N GLY A 95 -16.99 -20.19 -0.91
CA GLY A 95 -17.49 -21.41 -1.56
C GLY A 95 -17.39 -21.34 -3.08
N ILE A 96 -17.73 -20.21 -3.68
CA ILE A 96 -17.54 -19.97 -5.13
C ILE A 96 -16.06 -20.04 -5.48
N PHE A 97 -15.19 -19.41 -4.68
CA PHE A 97 -13.74 -19.47 -4.88
C PHE A 97 -13.22 -20.92 -4.82
N LEU A 98 -13.66 -21.71 -3.84
CA LEU A 98 -13.29 -23.12 -3.73
C LEU A 98 -13.72 -23.93 -4.96
N ALA A 99 -14.92 -23.70 -5.47
CA ALA A 99 -15.42 -24.36 -6.67
C ALA A 99 -14.61 -23.94 -7.93
N LEU A 100 -14.12 -22.70 -7.97
CA LEU A 100 -13.32 -22.17 -9.08
C LEU A 100 -11.81 -22.39 -8.89
N SER A 101 -11.34 -22.81 -7.72
CA SER A 101 -9.93 -22.97 -7.42
C SER A 101 -9.17 -23.92 -8.37
N PRO A 102 -9.78 -24.95 -8.99
CA PRO A 102 -9.11 -25.74 -10.02
C PRO A 102 -8.64 -24.92 -11.22
N VAL A 103 -9.21 -23.74 -11.47
CA VAL A 103 -8.72 -22.82 -12.52
C VAL A 103 -7.28 -22.38 -12.28
N ILE A 104 -6.83 -22.35 -11.02
CA ILE A 104 -5.44 -22.01 -10.67
C ILE A 104 -4.47 -23.06 -11.22
N THR A 105 -4.88 -24.33 -11.36
CA THR A 105 -4.04 -25.40 -11.94
C THR A 105 -3.80 -25.24 -13.44
N LEU A 106 -4.54 -24.36 -14.12
CA LEU A 106 -4.24 -24.00 -15.52
C LEU A 106 -2.90 -23.22 -15.63
N PHE A 107 -2.41 -22.71 -14.52
CA PHE A 107 -1.12 -22.07 -14.41
C PHE A 107 -0.17 -23.02 -13.68
N ASP A 108 0.58 -23.86 -14.41
CA ASP A 108 1.48 -24.87 -13.88
C ASP A 108 2.38 -24.36 -12.76
N TYR A 109 2.80 -23.09 -12.84
CA TYR A 109 3.64 -22.42 -11.86
C TYR A 109 3.06 -22.44 -10.43
N PHE A 110 1.75 -22.30 -10.27
CA PHE A 110 1.07 -22.26 -8.97
C PHE A 110 0.53 -23.62 -8.50
N THR A 111 0.52 -24.62 -9.37
CA THR A 111 -0.03 -25.95 -9.07
C THR A 111 0.56 -26.56 -7.80
N PRO A 112 1.89 -26.52 -7.54
CA PRO A 112 2.46 -27.06 -6.32
C PRO A 112 1.98 -26.38 -5.04
N TYR A 113 1.57 -25.11 -5.13
CA TYR A 113 1.21 -24.26 -4.00
C TYR A 113 -0.29 -24.05 -3.84
N ILE A 114 -1.14 -24.78 -4.60
CA ILE A 114 -2.59 -24.54 -4.63
C ILE A 114 -3.24 -24.64 -3.25
N MET A 115 -2.85 -25.63 -2.44
CA MET A 115 -3.38 -25.81 -1.09
C MET A 115 -3.00 -24.65 -0.16
N LEU A 116 -1.78 -24.14 -0.30
CA LEU A 116 -1.33 -22.94 0.43
C LEU A 116 -2.13 -21.71 0.02
N ILE A 117 -2.34 -21.51 -1.29
CA ILE A 117 -3.12 -20.38 -1.84
C ILE A 117 -4.56 -20.44 -1.32
N ILE A 118 -5.22 -21.60 -1.41
CA ILE A 118 -6.58 -21.77 -0.91
C ILE A 118 -6.67 -21.48 0.58
N THR A 119 -5.79 -22.08 1.38
CA THR A 119 -5.79 -21.91 2.84
C THR A 119 -5.50 -20.46 3.23
N TYR A 120 -4.56 -19.81 2.52
CA TYR A 120 -4.24 -18.41 2.74
C TYR A 120 -5.46 -17.52 2.49
N VAL A 121 -6.11 -17.66 1.33
CA VAL A 121 -7.28 -16.84 0.97
C VAL A 121 -8.40 -17.03 1.99
N LEU A 122 -8.70 -18.25 2.41
CA LEU A 122 -9.74 -18.54 3.40
C LEU A 122 -9.40 -17.94 4.78
N ALA A 123 -8.20 -18.18 5.29
CA ALA A 123 -7.77 -17.67 6.59
C ALA A 123 -7.78 -16.13 6.63
N SER A 124 -7.24 -15.49 5.60
CA SER A 124 -7.18 -14.02 5.51
C SER A 124 -8.55 -13.39 5.30
N ASN A 125 -9.48 -14.03 4.59
CA ASN A 125 -10.85 -13.54 4.49
C ASN A 125 -11.55 -13.52 5.85
N VAL A 126 -11.45 -14.60 6.62
CA VAL A 126 -12.04 -14.68 7.97
C VAL A 126 -11.40 -13.62 8.87
N HIS A 127 -10.06 -13.50 8.85
CA HIS A 127 -9.33 -12.48 9.61
C HIS A 127 -9.78 -11.07 9.23
N SER A 128 -9.89 -10.76 7.93
CA SER A 128 -10.32 -9.46 7.44
C SER A 128 -11.71 -9.07 7.93
N VAL A 129 -12.69 -9.98 7.82
CA VAL A 129 -14.08 -9.76 8.28
C VAL A 129 -14.11 -9.51 9.78
N CYS A 130 -13.42 -10.31 10.59
CA CYS A 130 -13.38 -10.17 12.05
C CYS A 130 -12.70 -8.85 12.45
N SER A 131 -11.58 -8.53 11.83
CA SER A 131 -10.80 -7.33 12.08
C SER A 131 -11.58 -6.06 11.72
N GLN A 132 -12.22 -6.01 10.55
CA GLN A 132 -13.01 -4.85 10.12
C GLN A 132 -14.25 -4.63 11.00
N TYR A 133 -14.91 -5.70 11.44
CA TYR A 133 -16.01 -5.57 12.39
C TYR A 133 -15.56 -4.98 13.73
N VAL A 134 -14.43 -5.45 14.29
CA VAL A 134 -13.86 -4.92 15.54
C VAL A 134 -13.53 -3.43 15.40
N CYS A 135 -13.02 -3.03 14.23
CA CYS A 135 -12.78 -1.62 13.90
C CYS A 135 -14.09 -0.82 13.87
N ALA A 136 -15.09 -1.32 13.14
CA ALA A 136 -16.39 -0.66 12.93
C ALA A 136 -17.18 -0.42 14.23
N ILE A 137 -17.12 -1.38 15.17
CA ILE A 137 -17.78 -1.20 16.48
C ILE A 137 -17.04 -0.24 17.43
N GLY A 138 -15.94 0.40 16.96
CA GLY A 138 -15.19 1.42 17.69
C GLY A 138 -14.17 0.88 18.69
N ARG A 139 -13.82 -0.42 18.65
CA ARG A 139 -12.76 -1.01 19.47
C ARG A 139 -11.37 -0.77 18.86
N THR A 140 -11.03 0.50 18.62
CA THR A 140 -9.82 0.92 17.89
C THR A 140 -8.53 0.43 18.51
N LYS A 141 -8.44 0.38 19.85
CA LYS A 141 -7.25 -0.15 20.54
C LYS A 141 -7.05 -1.65 20.28
N LEU A 142 -8.15 -2.42 20.28
CA LEU A 142 -8.10 -3.85 19.99
C LEU A 142 -7.74 -4.09 18.52
N PHE A 143 -8.29 -3.28 17.60
CA PHE A 143 -7.93 -3.33 16.19
C PHE A 143 -6.44 -3.02 15.95
N ALA A 144 -5.88 -2.00 16.59
CA ALA A 144 -4.45 -1.71 16.50
C ALA A 144 -3.60 -2.81 17.16
N GLY A 145 -3.99 -3.29 18.33
CA GLY A 145 -3.29 -4.35 19.04
C GLY A 145 -3.26 -5.69 18.30
N GLN A 146 -4.38 -6.06 17.64
CA GLN A 146 -4.40 -7.29 16.83
C GLN A 146 -3.49 -7.19 15.59
N GLY A 147 -3.36 -6.01 14.98
CA GLY A 147 -2.43 -5.81 13.87
C GLY A 147 -0.96 -5.99 14.29
N ILE A 148 -0.60 -5.49 15.48
CA ILE A 148 0.73 -5.71 16.06
C ILE A 148 0.94 -7.19 16.41
N LEU A 149 -0.06 -7.84 17.02
CA LEU A 149 -0.03 -9.27 17.34
C LEU A 149 0.13 -10.12 16.07
N ASN A 150 -0.63 -9.85 15.03
CA ASN A 150 -0.55 -10.55 13.74
C ASN A 150 0.87 -10.44 13.15
N THR A 151 1.43 -9.22 13.14
CA THR A 151 2.80 -9.00 12.63
C THR A 151 3.84 -9.72 13.50
N ALA A 152 3.71 -9.68 14.81
CA ALA A 152 4.62 -10.38 15.73
C ALA A 152 4.54 -11.91 15.54
N LEU A 153 3.33 -12.46 15.40
CA LEU A 153 3.13 -13.88 15.11
C LEU A 153 3.74 -14.25 13.77
N THR A 154 3.54 -13.44 12.73
CA THR A 154 4.15 -13.67 11.40
C THR A 154 5.68 -13.74 11.51
N VAL A 155 6.31 -12.82 12.27
CA VAL A 155 7.76 -12.82 12.49
C VAL A 155 8.21 -14.07 13.22
N ILE A 156 7.57 -14.39 14.35
CA ILE A 156 7.93 -15.56 15.16
C ILE A 156 7.77 -16.85 14.36
N LEU A 157 6.67 -17.00 13.65
CA LEU A 157 6.41 -18.19 12.82
C LEU A 157 7.37 -18.28 11.63
N ASN A 158 7.73 -17.14 11.00
CA ASN A 158 8.78 -17.15 9.97
C ASN A 158 10.12 -17.64 10.53
N ILE A 159 10.53 -17.19 11.72
CA ILE A 159 11.76 -17.68 12.36
C ILE A 159 11.66 -19.19 12.60
N ILE A 160 10.56 -19.67 13.13
CA ILE A 160 10.35 -21.09 13.41
C ILE A 160 10.40 -21.92 12.13
N PHE A 161 9.70 -21.51 11.09
CA PHE A 161 9.57 -22.32 9.86
C PHE A 161 10.74 -22.19 8.92
N LEU A 162 11.35 -21.00 8.77
CA LEU A 162 12.49 -20.81 7.89
C LEU A 162 13.82 -21.26 8.55
N VAL A 163 14.01 -20.98 9.85
CA VAL A 163 15.28 -21.36 10.54
C VAL A 163 15.16 -22.72 11.19
N GLY A 164 14.03 -22.97 11.90
CA GLY A 164 13.88 -24.20 12.69
C GLY A 164 13.58 -25.43 11.83
N PHE A 165 12.76 -25.27 10.80
CA PHE A 165 12.29 -26.38 9.95
C PHE A 165 12.79 -26.32 8.52
N ASP A 166 13.47 -25.27 8.09
CA ASP A 166 14.01 -25.07 6.75
C ASP A 166 12.96 -25.28 5.62
N MET A 167 11.74 -24.74 5.87
CA MET A 167 10.56 -24.96 4.99
C MET A 167 10.52 -24.05 3.76
N GLY A 168 11.48 -23.14 3.56
CA GLY A 168 11.56 -22.28 2.38
C GLY A 168 10.25 -21.50 2.09
N ILE A 169 9.76 -21.59 0.83
CA ILE A 169 8.54 -20.90 0.36
C ILE A 169 7.33 -21.28 1.20
N GLU A 170 7.17 -22.57 1.49
CA GLU A 170 6.04 -23.08 2.25
C GLU A 170 6.00 -22.49 3.65
N GLY A 171 7.16 -22.44 4.33
CA GLY A 171 7.30 -21.85 5.66
C GLY A 171 6.94 -20.37 5.68
N TYR A 172 7.36 -19.63 4.66
CA TYR A 172 7.02 -18.20 4.52
C TYR A 172 5.51 -18.00 4.41
N VAL A 173 4.84 -18.72 3.51
CA VAL A 173 3.39 -18.58 3.28
C VAL A 173 2.60 -19.12 4.49
N LEU A 174 2.99 -20.26 5.06
CA LEU A 174 2.34 -20.86 6.21
C LEU A 174 2.41 -19.95 7.45
N SER A 175 3.49 -19.18 7.61
CA SER A 175 3.62 -18.19 8.68
C SER A 175 2.50 -17.15 8.64
N ILE A 176 2.14 -16.67 7.45
CA ILE A 176 1.07 -15.68 7.27
C ILE A 176 -0.29 -16.33 7.55
N ILE A 177 -0.52 -17.55 7.03
CA ILE A 177 -1.77 -18.30 7.23
C ILE A 177 -2.04 -18.51 8.72
N LEU A 178 -1.03 -18.99 9.46
CA LEU A 178 -1.18 -19.27 10.89
C LEU A 178 -1.27 -17.98 11.72
N ALA A 179 -0.55 -16.91 11.35
CA ALA A 179 -0.67 -15.63 12.02
C ALA A 179 -2.09 -15.06 11.88
N ASP A 180 -2.67 -15.11 10.69
CA ASP A 180 -4.06 -14.70 10.44
C ASP A 180 -5.06 -15.57 11.20
N GLY A 181 -4.85 -16.89 11.20
CA GLY A 181 -5.70 -17.84 11.94
C GLY A 181 -5.65 -17.61 13.46
N LEU A 182 -4.45 -17.54 14.05
CA LEU A 182 -4.27 -17.33 15.47
C LEU A 182 -4.80 -15.97 15.93
N THR A 183 -4.57 -14.92 15.12
CA THR A 183 -5.11 -13.58 15.41
C THR A 183 -6.63 -13.57 15.29
N THR A 184 -7.20 -14.31 14.38
CA THR A 184 -8.67 -14.49 14.27
C THR A 184 -9.23 -15.17 15.50
N VAL A 185 -8.61 -16.24 15.97
CA VAL A 185 -9.00 -16.93 17.21
C VAL A 185 -8.90 -15.96 18.41
N PHE A 186 -7.82 -15.19 18.51
CA PHE A 186 -7.69 -14.16 19.53
C PHE A 186 -8.84 -13.15 19.49
N LEU A 187 -9.16 -12.62 18.30
CA LEU A 187 -10.28 -11.68 18.12
C LEU A 187 -11.61 -12.33 18.47
N PHE A 188 -11.83 -13.59 18.06
CA PHE A 188 -13.06 -14.33 18.33
C PHE A 188 -13.39 -14.38 19.82
N PHE A 189 -12.40 -14.63 20.67
CA PHE A 189 -12.60 -14.70 22.12
C PHE A 189 -12.58 -13.30 22.78
N VAL A 190 -11.60 -12.45 22.49
CA VAL A 190 -11.44 -11.14 23.14
C VAL A 190 -12.53 -10.14 22.75
N ALA A 191 -12.94 -10.14 21.49
CA ALA A 191 -14.04 -9.31 21.02
C ALA A 191 -15.41 -9.98 21.25
N ARG A 192 -15.43 -11.23 21.68
CA ARG A 192 -16.66 -12.05 21.86
C ARG A 192 -17.50 -12.13 20.58
N LEU A 193 -16.83 -12.37 19.44
CA LEU A 193 -17.47 -12.40 18.12
C LEU A 193 -18.54 -13.51 18.00
N TYR A 194 -18.41 -14.59 18.77
CA TYR A 194 -19.43 -15.63 18.88
C TYR A 194 -20.80 -15.12 19.36
N ARG A 195 -20.83 -13.95 20.06
CA ARG A 195 -22.08 -13.28 20.45
C ARG A 195 -22.58 -12.28 19.41
N ALA A 196 -21.75 -11.96 18.42
CA ALA A 196 -22.10 -11.05 17.35
C ALA A 196 -22.78 -11.78 16.18
N PHE A 197 -22.53 -13.07 15.98
CA PHE A 197 -23.21 -13.88 15.00
C PHE A 197 -24.57 -14.35 15.52
N ILE A 198 -25.65 -13.84 14.94
CA ILE A 198 -27.03 -14.15 15.35
C ILE A 198 -27.81 -14.65 14.15
N PRO A 199 -28.04 -15.96 14.01
CA PRO A 199 -28.75 -16.53 12.85
C PRO A 199 -30.12 -15.91 12.57
N LYS A 200 -30.84 -15.49 13.62
CA LYS A 200 -32.15 -14.83 13.50
C LYS A 200 -32.10 -13.46 12.77
N LYS A 201 -30.90 -12.87 12.62
CA LYS A 201 -30.69 -11.58 11.91
C LYS A 201 -30.27 -11.75 10.45
N ILE A 202 -30.34 -12.96 9.91
CA ILE A 202 -30.08 -13.21 8.49
C ILE A 202 -31.20 -12.56 7.68
N SER A 203 -30.82 -11.69 6.74
CA SER A 203 -31.74 -10.95 5.90
C SER A 203 -31.24 -10.84 4.46
N GLY A 204 -31.96 -11.45 3.52
CA GLY A 204 -31.64 -11.36 2.10
C GLY A 204 -31.66 -9.93 1.55
N ALA A 205 -32.53 -9.06 2.11
CA ALA A 205 -32.58 -7.65 1.75
C ALA A 205 -31.26 -6.96 2.15
N LEU A 206 -30.82 -7.14 3.40
CA LEU A 206 -29.56 -6.56 3.89
C LEU A 206 -28.36 -7.10 3.11
N MET A 207 -28.30 -8.40 2.83
CA MET A 207 -27.22 -9.00 1.99
C MET A 207 -27.18 -8.36 0.61
N ARG A 208 -28.34 -8.18 -0.04
CA ARG A 208 -28.42 -7.51 -1.35
C ARG A 208 -27.89 -6.08 -1.29
N ASP A 209 -28.25 -5.31 -0.26
CA ASP A 209 -27.79 -3.92 -0.12
C ASP A 209 -26.31 -3.84 0.18
N MET A 210 -25.77 -4.76 0.99
CA MET A 210 -24.33 -4.89 1.20
C MET A 210 -23.59 -5.24 -0.12
N LEU A 211 -24.08 -6.20 -0.89
CA LEU A 211 -23.49 -6.58 -2.17
C LEU A 211 -23.55 -5.45 -3.20
N LYS A 212 -24.65 -4.69 -3.29
CA LYS A 212 -24.75 -3.51 -4.16
C LYS A 212 -23.69 -2.47 -3.85
N PHE A 213 -23.27 -2.36 -2.59
CA PHE A 213 -22.19 -1.46 -2.19
C PHE A 213 -20.81 -2.07 -2.44
N CYS A 214 -20.60 -3.35 -2.10
CA CYS A 214 -19.30 -4.01 -2.13
C CYS A 214 -18.83 -4.36 -3.54
N LEU A 215 -19.70 -4.93 -4.38
CA LEU A 215 -19.32 -5.41 -5.71
C LEU A 215 -18.72 -4.32 -6.63
N PRO A 216 -19.21 -3.07 -6.65
CA PRO A 216 -18.59 -2.01 -7.43
C PRO A 216 -17.18 -1.62 -6.96
N LEU A 217 -16.78 -1.96 -5.74
CA LEU A 217 -15.45 -1.67 -5.21
C LEU A 217 -14.40 -2.69 -5.68
N VAL A 218 -14.82 -3.93 -5.97
CA VAL A 218 -13.93 -5.03 -6.36
C VAL A 218 -13.13 -4.72 -7.63
N PRO A 219 -13.71 -4.21 -8.73
CA PRO A 219 -12.93 -3.81 -9.91
C PRO A 219 -11.83 -2.79 -9.62
N SER A 220 -12.07 -1.85 -8.71
CA SER A 220 -11.07 -0.86 -8.32
C SER A 220 -9.85 -1.51 -7.66
N THR A 221 -10.06 -2.55 -6.86
CA THR A 221 -8.97 -3.33 -6.24
C THR A 221 -8.17 -4.10 -7.29
N VAL A 222 -8.85 -4.69 -8.29
CA VAL A 222 -8.20 -5.38 -9.42
C VAL A 222 -7.34 -4.43 -10.24
N PHE A 223 -7.85 -3.25 -10.59
CA PHE A 223 -7.08 -2.25 -11.35
C PHE A 223 -5.87 -1.73 -10.57
N TRP A 224 -6.04 -1.51 -9.26
CA TRP A 224 -4.92 -1.14 -8.41
C TRP A 224 -3.84 -2.25 -8.37
N TRP A 225 -4.27 -3.50 -8.22
CA TRP A 225 -3.37 -4.66 -8.21
C TRP A 225 -2.61 -4.78 -9.54
N ILE A 226 -3.30 -4.68 -10.67
CA ILE A 226 -2.68 -4.71 -12.00
C ILE A 226 -1.57 -3.65 -12.09
N THR A 227 -1.87 -2.41 -11.72
CA THR A 227 -0.89 -1.31 -11.83
C THR A 227 0.31 -1.49 -10.89
N SER A 228 0.14 -2.19 -9.77
CA SER A 228 1.15 -2.24 -8.70
C SER A 228 1.96 -3.53 -8.69
N VAL A 229 1.52 -4.58 -9.41
CA VAL A 229 2.07 -5.92 -9.22
C VAL A 229 2.23 -6.71 -10.53
N SER A 230 1.53 -6.34 -11.61
CA SER A 230 1.57 -7.11 -12.87
C SER A 230 2.98 -7.21 -13.47
N ASP A 231 3.81 -6.20 -13.26
CA ASP A 231 5.21 -6.15 -13.68
C ASP A 231 6.02 -7.33 -13.13
N ARG A 232 5.78 -7.76 -11.88
CA ARG A 232 6.49 -8.89 -11.26
C ARG A 232 6.20 -10.21 -11.95
N TYR A 233 4.95 -10.45 -12.36
CA TYR A 233 4.58 -11.65 -13.11
C TYR A 233 5.22 -11.65 -14.50
N ILE A 234 5.29 -10.50 -15.15
CA ILE A 234 5.91 -10.38 -16.47
C ILE A 234 7.43 -10.57 -16.36
N VAL A 235 8.08 -9.97 -15.34
CA VAL A 235 9.54 -10.17 -15.09
C VAL A 235 9.85 -11.62 -14.79
N SER A 236 9.10 -12.28 -13.90
CA SER A 236 9.27 -13.69 -13.58
C SER A 236 9.14 -14.58 -14.84
N TYR A 237 8.11 -14.32 -15.66
CA TYR A 237 7.85 -15.12 -16.87
C TYR A 237 8.83 -14.86 -18.01
N VAL A 238 9.23 -13.61 -18.25
CA VAL A 238 10.05 -13.20 -19.40
C VAL A 238 11.56 -13.33 -19.11
N CYS A 239 11.97 -13.00 -17.88
CA CYS A 239 13.37 -13.00 -17.49
C CYS A 239 13.71 -14.23 -16.64
N SER A 240 13.45 -14.16 -15.34
CA SER A 240 13.62 -15.28 -14.41
C SER A 240 13.01 -14.95 -13.04
N ASP A 241 12.74 -16.00 -12.25
CA ASP A 241 12.33 -15.83 -10.85
C ASP A 241 13.44 -15.19 -10.01
N ALA A 242 14.72 -15.48 -10.31
CA ALA A 242 15.83 -14.86 -9.60
C ALA A 242 15.86 -13.34 -9.80
N GLU A 243 15.67 -12.86 -11.03
CA GLU A 243 15.63 -11.43 -11.33
C GLU A 243 14.39 -10.76 -10.71
N ASN A 244 13.23 -11.43 -10.78
CA ASN A 244 12.03 -10.92 -10.11
C ASN A 244 12.20 -10.87 -8.59
N GLY A 245 12.89 -11.81 -7.97
CA GLY A 245 13.18 -11.80 -6.54
C GLY A 245 14.02 -10.59 -6.12
N LEU A 246 15.05 -10.25 -6.91
CA LEU A 246 15.85 -9.04 -6.71
C LEU A 246 15.00 -7.77 -6.85
N TYR A 247 14.15 -7.73 -7.87
CA TYR A 247 13.22 -6.62 -8.12
C TYR A 247 12.20 -6.48 -7.00
N ALA A 248 11.58 -7.57 -6.56
CA ALA A 248 10.61 -7.59 -5.47
C ALA A 248 11.22 -7.14 -4.13
N ALA A 249 12.47 -7.56 -3.84
CA ALA A 249 13.20 -7.10 -2.66
C ALA A 249 13.52 -5.60 -2.76
N ALA A 250 14.03 -5.14 -3.90
CA ALA A 250 14.34 -3.74 -4.15
C ALA A 250 13.11 -2.83 -3.95
N TYR A 251 11.93 -3.29 -4.37
CA TYR A 251 10.67 -2.52 -4.27
C TYR A 251 10.27 -2.22 -2.82
N LYS A 252 10.71 -3.03 -1.85
CA LYS A 252 10.38 -2.81 -0.43
C LYS A 252 10.97 -1.51 0.12
N ILE A 253 12.11 -1.05 -0.38
CA ILE A 253 12.77 0.17 0.11
C ILE A 253 11.98 1.44 -0.26
N PRO A 254 11.58 1.68 -1.52
CA PRO A 254 10.72 2.80 -1.87
C PRO A 254 9.36 2.79 -1.16
N THR A 255 8.82 1.62 -0.77
CA THR A 255 7.55 1.55 -0.02
C THR A 255 7.59 2.26 1.33
N LEU A 256 8.77 2.53 1.90
CA LEU A 256 8.93 3.39 3.08
C LEU A 256 8.28 4.77 2.86
N LEU A 257 8.49 5.35 1.68
CA LEU A 257 7.86 6.64 1.35
C LEU A 257 6.33 6.51 1.26
N THR A 258 5.83 5.39 0.76
CA THR A 258 4.38 5.12 0.68
C THR A 258 3.72 5.09 2.07
N TYR A 259 4.43 4.63 3.11
CA TYR A 259 3.91 4.67 4.47
C TYR A 259 3.76 6.10 4.99
N VAL A 260 4.74 6.97 4.70
CA VAL A 260 4.65 8.40 5.00
C VAL A 260 3.45 9.03 4.29
N VAL A 261 3.26 8.69 3.01
CA VAL A 261 2.10 9.14 2.20
C VAL A 261 0.78 8.71 2.82
N THR A 262 0.68 7.47 3.29
CA THR A 262 -0.56 6.95 3.90
C THR A 262 -0.92 7.74 5.16
N ILE A 263 0.06 7.99 6.05
CA ILE A 263 -0.13 8.80 7.27
C ILE A 263 -0.58 10.21 6.92
N PHE A 264 0.09 10.83 5.95
CA PHE A 264 -0.28 12.16 5.49
C PHE A 264 -1.70 12.17 4.93
N ASN A 265 -2.07 11.21 4.09
CA ASN A 265 -3.40 11.14 3.48
C ASN A 265 -4.52 10.95 4.47
N ASP A 266 -4.34 10.12 5.50
CA ASP A 266 -5.34 9.90 6.54
C ASP A 266 -5.62 11.21 7.31
N ALA A 267 -4.59 12.01 7.60
CA ALA A 267 -4.73 13.33 8.21
C ALA A 267 -5.30 14.37 7.22
N TRP A 268 -4.83 14.34 5.98
CA TRP A 268 -5.21 15.27 4.92
C TRP A 268 -6.68 15.18 4.53
N LYS A 269 -7.22 13.96 4.34
CA LYS A 269 -8.62 13.76 3.97
C LYS A 269 -9.60 14.40 4.96
N LEU A 270 -9.28 14.33 6.24
CA LEU A 270 -10.11 14.96 7.28
C LEU A 270 -10.07 16.49 7.18
N SER A 271 -8.90 17.07 6.91
CA SER A 271 -8.74 18.51 6.78
C SER A 271 -9.32 19.03 5.45
N ALA A 272 -9.07 18.33 4.34
CA ALA A 272 -9.54 18.75 3.01
C ALA A 272 -11.07 18.79 2.87
N VAL A 273 -11.79 17.98 3.64
CA VAL A 273 -13.26 17.96 3.65
C VAL A 273 -13.83 19.02 4.60
N SER A 274 -13.12 19.35 5.69
CA SER A 274 -13.59 20.22 6.76
C SER A 274 -13.19 21.68 6.62
N GLU A 275 -12.16 22.00 5.83
CA GLU A 275 -11.64 23.36 5.68
C GLU A 275 -12.15 24.04 4.40
N GLY A 276 -12.71 25.24 4.59
CA GLY A 276 -13.10 26.19 3.56
C GLY A 276 -14.54 26.03 3.05
N GLU A 277 -15.37 27.00 3.36
CA GLU A 277 -16.70 27.15 2.75
C GLU A 277 -16.60 27.72 1.33
N SER A 278 -15.56 28.55 1.05
CA SER A 278 -15.32 29.15 -0.25
C SER A 278 -14.33 28.39 -1.12
N MET A 279 -14.45 28.56 -2.45
CA MET A 279 -13.49 27.98 -3.42
C MET A 279 -12.10 28.60 -3.28
N GLU A 280 -11.99 29.86 -2.89
CA GLU A 280 -10.74 30.56 -2.70
C GLU A 280 -9.95 30.00 -1.52
N GLU A 281 -10.61 29.74 -0.39
CA GLU A 281 -9.99 29.13 0.79
C GLU A 281 -9.46 27.73 0.47
N LYS A 282 -10.26 26.91 -0.22
CA LYS A 282 -9.85 25.58 -0.69
C LYS A 282 -8.63 25.67 -1.60
N THR A 283 -8.66 26.57 -2.59
CA THR A 283 -7.55 26.76 -3.54
C THR A 283 -6.28 27.19 -2.82
N SER A 284 -6.35 28.14 -1.86
CA SER A 284 -5.22 28.58 -1.05
C SER A 284 -4.66 27.44 -0.20
N PHE A 285 -5.52 26.68 0.46
CA PHE A 285 -5.15 25.54 1.31
C PHE A 285 -4.46 24.44 0.50
N PHE A 286 -5.05 24.04 -0.65
CA PHE A 286 -4.43 23.07 -1.55
C PHE A 286 -3.08 23.55 -2.11
N THR A 287 -2.99 24.82 -2.51
CA THR A 287 -1.75 25.43 -3.02
C THR A 287 -0.62 25.34 -1.99
N LYS A 288 -0.88 25.77 -0.75
CA LYS A 288 0.12 25.78 0.32
C LYS A 288 0.56 24.37 0.70
N THR A 289 -0.41 23.46 0.85
CA THR A 289 -0.12 22.07 1.24
C THR A 289 0.63 21.34 0.14
N PHE A 290 0.23 21.50 -1.13
CA PHE A 290 0.90 20.86 -2.25
C PHE A 290 2.36 21.31 -2.39
N LYS A 291 2.66 22.57 -2.11
CA LYS A 291 4.01 23.10 -2.09
C LYS A 291 4.92 22.35 -1.10
N TYR A 292 4.45 22.13 0.12
CA TYR A 292 5.19 21.39 1.14
C TYR A 292 5.27 19.90 0.79
N TYR A 293 4.20 19.36 0.25
CA TYR A 293 4.12 17.96 -0.14
C TYR A 293 5.14 17.59 -1.22
N ILE A 294 5.26 18.42 -2.29
CA ILE A 294 6.30 18.26 -3.32
C ILE A 294 7.68 18.22 -2.68
N ALA A 295 8.00 19.21 -1.82
CA ALA A 295 9.32 19.30 -1.21
C ALA A 295 9.68 18.05 -0.39
N ILE A 296 8.75 17.55 0.42
CA ILE A 296 8.97 16.37 1.27
C ILE A 296 9.09 15.11 0.42
N MET A 297 8.20 14.92 -0.58
CA MET A 297 8.18 13.69 -1.37
C MET A 297 9.42 13.57 -2.27
N PHE A 298 9.81 14.63 -2.97
CA PHE A 298 11.03 14.61 -3.81
C PHE A 298 12.30 14.47 -2.98
N MET A 299 12.36 15.11 -1.80
CA MET A 299 13.50 14.97 -0.89
C MET A 299 13.58 13.53 -0.35
N GLY A 300 12.45 12.96 0.12
CA GLY A 300 12.39 11.59 0.60
C GLY A 300 12.76 10.57 -0.49
N GLY A 301 12.21 10.72 -1.69
CA GLY A 301 12.57 9.88 -2.84
C GLY A 301 14.04 10.01 -3.25
N GLY A 302 14.59 11.24 -3.24
CA GLY A 302 15.99 11.47 -3.51
C GLY A 302 16.92 10.83 -2.46
N VAL A 303 16.59 10.92 -1.18
CA VAL A 303 17.33 10.25 -0.10
C VAL A 303 17.33 8.73 -0.30
N LEU A 304 16.16 8.14 -0.61
CA LEU A 304 16.07 6.70 -0.87
C LEU A 304 16.87 6.28 -2.11
N ALA A 305 16.84 7.09 -3.17
CA ALA A 305 17.59 6.83 -4.39
C ALA A 305 19.11 6.87 -4.15
N VAL A 306 19.60 7.89 -3.44
CA VAL A 306 21.05 8.02 -3.12
C VAL A 306 21.50 6.96 -2.12
N SER A 307 20.65 6.58 -1.17
CA SER A 307 20.97 5.54 -0.18
C SER A 307 20.82 4.12 -0.70
N ALA A 308 20.51 3.90 -1.99
CA ALA A 308 20.19 2.60 -2.57
C ALA A 308 21.22 1.52 -2.25
N GLN A 309 22.53 1.80 -2.49
CA GLN A 309 23.59 0.86 -2.18
C GLN A 309 23.75 0.59 -0.68
N LEU A 310 23.71 1.65 0.14
CA LEU A 310 23.84 1.53 1.57
C LEU A 310 22.68 0.71 2.16
N SER A 311 21.46 1.01 1.73
CA SER A 311 20.28 0.29 2.17
C SER A 311 20.28 -1.17 1.70
N SER A 312 20.77 -1.46 0.48
CA SER A 312 20.96 -2.82 0.00
C SER A 312 21.97 -3.59 0.85
N LYS A 313 23.15 -3.02 1.13
CA LYS A 313 24.18 -3.65 1.97
C LYS A 313 23.73 -3.90 3.41
N ILE A 314 22.84 -3.07 3.96
CA ILE A 314 22.35 -3.23 5.33
C ILE A 314 21.16 -4.20 5.39
N LEU A 315 20.27 -4.14 4.39
CA LEU A 315 18.96 -4.80 4.44
C LEU A 315 18.90 -6.09 3.61
N PHE A 316 19.89 -6.38 2.76
CA PHE A 316 19.88 -7.58 1.93
C PHE A 316 21.10 -8.47 2.21
N ALA A 317 20.92 -9.78 2.07
CA ALA A 317 22.04 -10.68 2.02
C ALA A 317 22.89 -10.48 0.75
N GLN A 318 24.11 -10.96 0.74
CA GLN A 318 25.07 -10.78 -0.37
C GLN A 318 24.52 -11.27 -1.71
N SER A 319 23.72 -12.34 -1.72
CA SER A 319 23.04 -12.87 -2.93
C SER A 319 22.04 -11.89 -3.56
N TYR A 320 21.59 -10.88 -2.83
CA TYR A 320 20.68 -9.84 -3.32
C TYR A 320 21.37 -8.48 -3.51
N GLU A 321 22.69 -8.41 -3.43
CA GLU A 321 23.41 -7.14 -3.47
C GLU A 321 23.10 -6.33 -4.74
N SER A 322 22.93 -6.99 -5.89
CA SER A 322 22.58 -6.34 -7.16
C SER A 322 21.19 -5.68 -7.20
N ALA A 323 20.31 -5.98 -6.23
CA ALA A 323 18.97 -5.40 -6.18
C ALA A 323 18.94 -3.86 -6.04
N TRP A 324 20.05 -3.26 -5.51
CA TRP A 324 20.16 -1.81 -5.36
C TRP A 324 19.95 -1.04 -6.67
N ILE A 325 20.25 -1.64 -7.82
CA ILE A 325 20.18 -0.98 -9.13
C ILE A 325 18.76 -0.52 -9.48
N PHE A 326 17.74 -1.21 -9.00
CA PHE A 326 16.34 -0.88 -9.24
C PHE A 326 15.81 0.21 -8.31
N ILE A 327 16.39 0.37 -7.11
CA ILE A 327 15.89 1.25 -6.04
C ILE A 327 15.78 2.71 -6.48
N PRO A 328 16.75 3.33 -7.20
CA PRO A 328 16.66 4.73 -7.57
C PRO A 328 15.46 5.04 -8.48
N VAL A 329 15.24 4.23 -9.51
CA VAL A 329 14.12 4.40 -10.44
C VAL A 329 12.79 4.14 -9.77
N LEU A 330 12.69 3.09 -8.93
CA LEU A 330 11.50 2.79 -8.14
C LEU A 330 11.20 3.87 -7.10
N SER A 331 12.23 4.52 -6.54
CA SER A 331 12.06 5.67 -5.64
C SER A 331 11.44 6.86 -6.37
N ALA A 332 11.90 7.15 -7.60
CA ALA A 332 11.30 8.17 -8.45
C ALA A 332 9.84 7.83 -8.80
N ALA A 333 9.55 6.56 -9.16
CA ALA A 333 8.17 6.09 -9.41
C ALA A 333 7.28 6.29 -8.17
N THR A 334 7.79 5.99 -6.97
CA THR A 334 7.06 6.14 -5.71
C THR A 334 6.74 7.60 -5.38
N VAL A 335 7.62 8.54 -5.74
CA VAL A 335 7.33 9.99 -5.62
C VAL A 335 6.10 10.35 -6.45
N PHE A 336 6.02 9.87 -7.71
CA PHE A 336 4.84 10.14 -8.55
C PHE A 336 3.59 9.40 -8.07
N THR A 337 3.73 8.22 -7.48
CA THR A 337 2.62 7.55 -6.76
C THR A 337 2.09 8.42 -5.62
N ALA A 338 2.98 9.03 -4.85
CA ALA A 338 2.61 9.97 -3.78
C ALA A 338 1.84 11.19 -4.33
N LEU A 339 2.35 11.82 -5.38
CA LEU A 339 1.70 12.96 -6.04
C LEU A 339 0.32 12.55 -6.62
N ASN A 340 0.22 11.36 -7.22
CA ASN A 340 -1.04 10.81 -7.72
C ASN A 340 -2.06 10.60 -6.59
N THR A 341 -1.61 10.16 -5.44
CA THR A 341 -2.46 9.95 -4.26
C THR A 341 -3.00 11.28 -3.72
N PHE A 342 -2.18 12.33 -3.69
CA PHE A 342 -2.62 13.68 -3.34
C PHE A 342 -3.69 14.20 -4.30
N MET A 343 -3.47 14.08 -5.63
CA MET A 343 -4.45 14.46 -6.64
C MET A 343 -5.74 13.64 -6.54
N GLY A 344 -5.64 12.35 -6.22
CA GLY A 344 -6.78 11.47 -5.98
C GLY A 344 -7.67 11.97 -4.83
N SER A 345 -7.06 12.46 -3.76
CA SER A 345 -7.79 13.06 -2.63
C SER A 345 -8.51 14.35 -3.01
N ALA A 346 -7.94 15.14 -3.92
CA ALA A 346 -8.60 16.34 -4.44
C ALA A 346 -9.86 16.00 -5.25
N TYR A 347 -9.83 14.94 -6.10
CA TYR A 347 -11.05 14.46 -6.76
C TYR A 347 -12.12 14.00 -5.78
N PHE A 348 -11.72 13.37 -4.68
CA PHE A 348 -12.63 12.96 -3.63
C PHE A 348 -13.33 14.18 -3.00
N THR A 349 -12.58 15.27 -2.72
CA THR A 349 -13.10 16.52 -2.14
C THR A 349 -14.17 17.17 -3.04
N VAL A 350 -13.98 17.13 -4.38
CA VAL A 350 -14.96 17.68 -5.35
C VAL A 350 -16.00 16.64 -5.81
N LYS A 351 -16.07 15.46 -5.17
CA LYS A 351 -17.00 14.37 -5.50
C LYS A 351 -16.89 13.85 -6.96
N LYS A 352 -15.72 13.96 -7.57
CA LYS A 352 -15.42 13.47 -8.93
C LYS A 352 -14.60 12.17 -8.92
N THR A 353 -15.02 11.21 -8.11
CA THR A 353 -14.33 9.91 -7.93
C THR A 353 -14.19 9.10 -9.21
N GLY A 354 -15.13 9.25 -10.16
CA GLY A 354 -15.04 8.62 -11.48
C GLY A 354 -13.80 9.05 -12.28
N MET A 355 -13.35 10.30 -12.14
CA MET A 355 -12.10 10.77 -12.78
C MET A 355 -10.87 10.11 -12.17
N SER A 356 -10.88 9.86 -10.86
CA SER A 356 -9.80 9.11 -10.19
C SER A 356 -9.70 7.68 -10.72
N LEU A 357 -10.85 7.00 -10.90
CA LEU A 357 -10.93 5.66 -11.45
C LEU A 357 -10.43 5.62 -12.91
N TRP A 358 -10.92 6.53 -13.76
CA TRP A 358 -10.53 6.61 -15.17
C TRP A 358 -9.03 6.84 -15.34
N THR A 359 -8.46 7.79 -14.61
CA THR A 359 -7.01 8.06 -14.67
C THR A 359 -6.17 6.88 -14.19
N SER A 360 -6.65 6.13 -13.18
CA SER A 360 -5.99 4.91 -12.72
C SER A 360 -6.05 3.80 -13.76
N LEU A 361 -7.17 3.65 -14.48
CA LEU A 361 -7.31 2.69 -15.59
C LEU A 361 -6.33 3.01 -16.72
N VAL A 362 -6.22 4.29 -17.12
CA VAL A 362 -5.23 4.73 -18.12
C VAL A 362 -3.81 4.35 -17.68
N GLY A 363 -3.48 4.58 -16.41
CA GLY A 363 -2.19 4.21 -15.84
C GLY A 363 -1.93 2.71 -15.88
N ALA A 364 -2.93 1.89 -15.56
CA ALA A 364 -2.82 0.43 -15.59
C ALA A 364 -2.58 -0.09 -17.01
N VAL A 365 -3.36 0.38 -17.98
CA VAL A 365 -3.21 -0.01 -19.40
C VAL A 365 -1.84 0.41 -19.92
N LEU A 366 -1.42 1.65 -19.65
CA LEU A 366 -0.11 2.14 -20.07
C LEU A 366 1.03 1.33 -19.43
N ASN A 367 0.91 1.00 -18.15
CA ASN A 367 1.91 0.19 -17.44
C ASN A 367 2.06 -1.20 -18.07
N ILE A 368 0.95 -1.89 -18.36
CA ILE A 368 0.98 -3.20 -19.01
C ILE A 368 1.66 -3.10 -20.38
N ILE A 369 1.26 -2.12 -21.21
CA ILE A 369 1.83 -1.92 -22.55
C ILE A 369 3.35 -1.69 -22.45
N LEU A 370 3.78 -0.79 -21.58
CA LEU A 370 5.19 -0.49 -21.40
C LEU A 370 5.97 -1.69 -20.84
N ASN A 371 5.40 -2.46 -19.91
CA ASN A 371 6.02 -3.67 -19.39
C ASN A 371 6.23 -4.71 -20.51
N ILE A 372 5.23 -4.95 -21.35
CA ILE A 372 5.33 -5.89 -22.48
C ILE A 372 6.44 -5.45 -23.46
N ILE A 373 6.59 -4.14 -23.68
CA ILE A 373 7.60 -3.61 -24.59
C ILE A 373 8.99 -3.58 -23.95
N MET A 374 9.11 -3.13 -22.70
CA MET A 374 10.42 -2.80 -22.12
C MET A 374 11.08 -3.97 -21.38
N ILE A 375 10.31 -4.87 -20.75
CA ILE A 375 10.87 -6.00 -20.00
C ILE A 375 11.69 -6.94 -20.89
N PRO A 376 11.26 -7.31 -22.11
CA PRO A 376 12.07 -8.18 -22.98
C PRO A 376 13.45 -7.62 -23.33
N TYR A 377 13.62 -6.29 -23.33
CA TYR A 377 14.89 -5.65 -23.70
C TYR A 377 15.73 -5.24 -22.48
N TRP A 378 15.10 -4.84 -21.37
CA TRP A 378 15.80 -4.26 -20.22
C TRP A 378 15.53 -5.00 -18.91
N GLY A 379 14.87 -6.17 -18.96
CA GLY A 379 14.56 -6.97 -17.78
C GLY A 379 13.77 -6.20 -16.72
N ALA A 380 14.07 -6.45 -15.47
CA ALA A 380 13.42 -5.78 -14.32
C ALA A 380 13.69 -4.27 -14.29
N MET A 381 14.78 -3.78 -14.92
CA MET A 381 14.97 -2.34 -15.10
C MET A 381 13.91 -1.76 -16.02
N GLY A 382 13.52 -2.48 -17.08
CA GLY A 382 12.41 -2.11 -17.95
C GLY A 382 11.09 -1.97 -17.18
N ALA A 383 10.81 -2.90 -16.25
CA ALA A 383 9.65 -2.81 -15.35
C ALA A 383 9.72 -1.56 -14.45
N SER A 384 10.89 -1.25 -13.88
CA SER A 384 11.10 -0.05 -13.06
C SER A 384 10.80 1.24 -13.82
N VAL A 385 11.30 1.35 -15.07
CA VAL A 385 11.11 2.51 -15.95
C VAL A 385 9.66 2.59 -16.43
N ALA A 386 9.04 1.47 -16.80
CA ALA A 386 7.63 1.40 -17.19
C ALA A 386 6.71 1.90 -16.07
N THR A 387 6.99 1.49 -14.84
CA THR A 387 6.26 1.93 -13.65
C THR A 387 6.43 3.44 -13.40
N PHE A 388 7.66 3.95 -13.51
CA PHE A 388 7.92 5.39 -13.40
C PHE A 388 7.15 6.20 -14.46
N ILE A 389 7.25 5.81 -15.75
CA ILE A 389 6.56 6.51 -16.86
C ILE A 389 5.06 6.49 -16.64
N SER A 390 4.49 5.34 -16.27
CA SER A 390 3.05 5.19 -16.07
C SER A 390 2.54 6.12 -14.97
N TYR A 391 3.19 6.16 -13.82
CA TYR A 391 2.80 7.05 -12.72
C TYR A 391 3.03 8.52 -13.04
N PHE A 392 4.09 8.85 -13.79
CA PHE A 392 4.35 10.20 -14.29
C PHE A 392 3.23 10.68 -15.23
N VAL A 393 2.84 9.86 -16.21
CA VAL A 393 1.75 10.19 -17.15
C VAL A 393 0.41 10.38 -16.43
N VAL A 394 0.08 9.48 -15.49
CA VAL A 394 -1.12 9.63 -14.65
C VAL A 394 -1.09 10.94 -13.88
N PHE A 395 0.06 11.31 -13.33
CA PHE A 395 0.22 12.59 -12.63
C PHE A 395 -0.04 13.78 -13.55
N VAL A 396 0.52 13.77 -14.77
CA VAL A 396 0.31 14.85 -15.75
C VAL A 396 -1.17 14.96 -16.12
N ILE A 397 -1.84 13.84 -16.40
CA ILE A 397 -3.28 13.83 -16.70
C ILE A 397 -4.08 14.41 -15.53
N ARG A 398 -3.79 13.98 -14.29
CA ARG A 398 -4.45 14.50 -13.08
C ARG A 398 -4.16 15.97 -12.85
N ALA A 399 -2.93 16.42 -13.07
CA ALA A 399 -2.53 17.81 -12.93
C ALA A 399 -3.27 18.74 -13.91
N VAL A 400 -3.48 18.29 -15.15
CA VAL A 400 -4.24 19.04 -16.16
C VAL A 400 -5.72 19.05 -15.84
N THR A 401 -6.32 17.90 -15.58
CA THR A 401 -7.77 17.77 -15.35
C THR A 401 -8.22 18.41 -14.04
N MET A 402 -7.35 18.42 -13.01
CA MET A 402 -7.68 19.02 -11.71
C MET A 402 -7.83 20.54 -11.77
N ARG A 403 -7.13 21.23 -12.68
CA ARG A 403 -7.28 22.68 -12.86
C ARG A 403 -8.69 23.14 -13.17
N GLY A 404 -9.51 22.29 -13.81
CA GLY A 404 -10.91 22.55 -14.08
C GLY A 404 -11.83 22.44 -12.86
N PHE A 405 -11.34 21.85 -11.75
CA PHE A 405 -12.14 21.65 -10.54
C PHE A 405 -11.65 22.50 -9.36
N ILE A 406 -10.36 22.49 -9.08
CA ILE A 406 -9.73 23.34 -8.04
C ILE A 406 -8.48 23.95 -8.69
N PRO A 407 -8.47 25.26 -9.00
CA PRO A 407 -7.36 25.90 -9.72
C PRO A 407 -6.21 26.28 -8.77
N PHE A 408 -5.69 25.31 -7.98
CA PHE A 408 -4.54 25.54 -7.13
C PHE A 408 -3.22 25.53 -7.90
N ASN A 409 -2.21 26.23 -7.36
CA ASN A 409 -0.91 26.33 -8.00
C ASN A 409 -0.12 25.03 -7.88
N LEU A 410 0.24 24.44 -9.02
CA LEU A 410 1.02 23.22 -9.12
C LEU A 410 2.55 23.46 -9.03
N TYR A 411 3.00 24.71 -8.99
CA TYR A 411 4.43 25.07 -9.03
C TYR A 411 5.21 24.36 -10.15
N PRO A 412 4.83 24.56 -11.44
CA PRO A 412 5.33 23.74 -12.54
C PRO A 412 6.85 23.77 -12.69
N ALA A 413 7.49 24.94 -12.54
CA ALA A 413 8.95 25.05 -12.59
C ALA A 413 9.62 24.20 -11.49
N ARG A 414 9.02 24.17 -10.31
CA ARG A 414 9.52 23.37 -9.18
C ARG A 414 9.33 21.87 -9.43
N LEU A 415 8.18 21.46 -9.96
CA LEU A 415 7.94 20.07 -10.34
C LEU A 415 8.93 19.61 -11.39
N ILE A 416 9.13 20.39 -12.45
CA ILE A 416 10.07 20.05 -13.52
C ILE A 416 11.50 19.93 -12.96
N LEU A 417 11.96 20.92 -12.19
CA LEU A 417 13.31 20.89 -11.61
C LEU A 417 13.51 19.67 -10.72
N ASN A 418 12.58 19.40 -9.79
CA ASN A 418 12.70 18.25 -8.90
C ASN A 418 12.59 16.91 -9.66
N THR A 419 11.78 16.84 -10.73
CA THR A 419 11.68 15.66 -11.60
C THR A 419 13.01 15.41 -12.33
N VAL A 420 13.63 16.47 -12.85
CA VAL A 420 14.94 16.37 -13.49
C VAL A 420 16.00 15.93 -12.45
N ILE A 421 16.00 16.52 -11.27
CA ILE A 421 16.93 16.17 -10.19
C ILE A 421 16.83 14.68 -9.84
N ILE A 422 15.62 14.17 -9.55
CA ILE A 422 15.46 12.75 -9.18
C ILE A 422 15.75 11.82 -10.37
N GLY A 423 15.43 12.24 -11.59
CA GLY A 423 15.77 11.51 -12.81
C GLY A 423 17.28 11.41 -13.01
N VAL A 424 18.01 12.52 -12.85
CA VAL A 424 19.50 12.53 -12.94
C VAL A 424 20.12 11.67 -11.84
N ILE A 425 19.65 11.79 -10.58
CA ILE A 425 20.10 10.91 -9.49
C ILE A 425 19.88 9.44 -9.86
N SER A 426 18.71 9.09 -10.39
CA SER A 426 18.38 7.71 -10.76
C SER A 426 19.31 7.18 -11.86
N VAL A 427 19.56 7.98 -12.90
CA VAL A 427 20.47 7.61 -13.99
C VAL A 427 21.92 7.50 -13.49
N VAL A 428 22.41 8.48 -12.74
CA VAL A 428 23.79 8.47 -12.18
C VAL A 428 23.99 7.26 -11.28
N MET A 429 23.05 6.98 -10.40
CA MET A 429 23.10 5.81 -9.52
C MET A 429 23.03 4.51 -10.31
N SER A 430 22.21 4.38 -11.33
CA SER A 430 22.11 3.15 -12.13
C SER A 430 23.36 2.87 -12.97
N ILE A 431 24.06 3.91 -13.46
CA ILE A 431 25.26 3.77 -14.32
C ILE A 431 26.54 3.72 -13.50
N TRP A 432 26.69 4.63 -12.52
CA TRP A 432 27.94 4.84 -11.76
C TRP A 432 27.81 4.54 -10.27
N GLY A 433 26.70 3.98 -9.84
CA GLY A 433 26.43 3.74 -8.42
C GLY A 433 27.47 2.80 -7.76
N ASN A 434 28.09 1.89 -8.50
CA ASN A 434 29.19 1.06 -7.99
C ASN A 434 30.48 1.83 -7.72
N MET A 435 30.60 3.05 -8.21
CA MET A 435 31.76 3.91 -8.03
C MET A 435 31.47 4.95 -6.97
N TRP A 436 32.43 5.23 -6.08
CA TRP A 436 32.30 6.29 -5.09
C TRP A 436 31.97 7.66 -5.71
N GLN A 437 32.41 7.90 -6.96
CA GLN A 437 32.12 9.09 -7.73
C GLN A 437 30.64 9.26 -7.99
N GLY A 438 29.92 8.19 -8.38
CA GLY A 438 28.47 8.25 -8.60
C GLY A 438 27.71 8.58 -7.31
N LEU A 439 28.13 8.04 -6.18
CA LEU A 439 27.57 8.38 -4.88
C LEU A 439 27.80 9.86 -4.53
N VAL A 440 29.04 10.37 -4.70
CA VAL A 440 29.37 11.77 -4.42
C VAL A 440 28.60 12.72 -5.31
N VAL A 441 28.52 12.45 -6.62
CA VAL A 441 27.74 13.27 -7.56
C VAL A 441 26.26 13.28 -7.16
N SER A 442 25.69 12.13 -6.84
CA SER A 442 24.28 12.03 -6.42
C SER A 442 24.02 12.75 -5.09
N MET A 443 24.95 12.69 -4.13
CA MET A 443 24.87 13.45 -2.88
C MET A 443 24.93 14.98 -3.12
N LEU A 444 25.78 15.45 -4.02
CA LEU A 444 25.86 16.87 -4.38
C LEU A 444 24.55 17.35 -5.04
N ILE A 445 23.98 16.54 -5.95
CA ILE A 445 22.70 16.86 -6.58
C ILE A 445 21.56 16.87 -5.54
N LEU A 446 21.58 15.94 -4.58
CA LEU A 446 20.62 15.91 -3.49
C LEU A 446 20.77 17.12 -2.56
N ALA A 447 22.01 17.57 -2.30
CA ALA A 447 22.27 18.80 -1.53
C ALA A 447 21.69 20.04 -2.22
N VAL A 448 21.80 20.15 -3.56
CA VAL A 448 21.13 21.21 -4.33
C VAL A 448 19.62 21.15 -4.14
N SER A 449 19.02 19.95 -4.21
CA SER A 449 17.60 19.75 -3.93
C SER A 449 17.23 20.18 -2.51
N LEU A 450 18.07 19.88 -1.52
CA LEU A 450 17.86 20.27 -0.12
C LEU A 450 17.89 21.80 0.06
N VAL A 451 18.83 22.50 -0.56
CA VAL A 451 18.89 23.96 -0.53
C VAL A 451 17.63 24.57 -1.13
N TYR A 452 17.18 24.03 -2.26
CA TYR A 452 15.99 24.51 -2.96
C TYR A 452 14.66 24.22 -2.24
N ASN A 453 14.53 23.05 -1.64
CA ASN A 453 13.32 22.59 -0.96
C ASN A 453 13.33 22.80 0.56
N GLY A 454 14.49 22.98 1.18
CA GLY A 454 14.69 22.92 2.63
C GLY A 454 13.87 23.96 3.39
N LYS A 455 13.77 25.19 2.88
CA LYS A 455 12.92 26.24 3.48
C LYS A 455 11.46 25.79 3.60
N ASP A 456 10.92 25.15 2.57
CA ASP A 456 9.53 24.71 2.55
C ASP A 456 9.31 23.45 3.41
N ILE A 457 10.30 22.58 3.52
CA ILE A 457 10.27 21.45 4.46
C ILE A 457 10.19 21.96 5.90
N ILE A 458 11.07 22.91 6.26
CA ILE A 458 11.09 23.50 7.62
C ILE A 458 9.77 24.21 7.92
N LEU A 459 9.25 25.01 6.97
CA LEU A 459 7.98 25.72 7.13
C LEU A 459 6.81 24.74 7.24
N GLY A 460 6.78 23.70 6.43
CA GLY A 460 5.75 22.65 6.50
C GLY A 460 5.74 21.90 7.82
N CYS A 461 6.92 21.51 8.32
CA CYS A 461 7.06 20.87 9.64
C CYS A 461 6.64 21.83 10.78
N ARG A 462 7.03 23.11 10.72
CA ARG A 462 6.62 24.11 11.70
C ARG A 462 5.11 24.33 11.71
N ASP A 463 4.50 24.49 10.55
CA ASP A 463 3.05 24.73 10.44
C ASP A 463 2.27 23.50 10.94
N ALA A 464 2.75 22.29 10.66
CA ALA A 464 2.18 21.05 11.20
C ALA A 464 2.27 20.99 12.74
N LEU A 465 3.42 21.35 13.31
CA LEU A 465 3.60 21.39 14.77
C LEU A 465 2.72 22.46 15.45
N VAL A 466 2.57 23.64 14.83
CA VAL A 466 1.67 24.69 15.34
C VAL A 466 0.22 24.23 15.31
N ALA A 467 -0.22 23.58 14.22
CA ALA A 467 -1.57 23.03 14.10
C ALA A 467 -1.85 21.93 15.15
N ILE A 468 -0.86 21.13 15.50
CA ILE A 468 -0.97 20.13 16.58
C ILE A 468 -1.08 20.79 17.94
N LYS A 469 -0.29 21.84 18.21
CA LYS A 469 -0.31 22.58 19.48
C LYS A 469 -1.61 23.37 19.67
N SER A 470 -2.10 24.06 18.62
CA SER A 470 -3.34 24.86 18.69
C SER A 470 -4.61 23.98 18.91
N LYS A 471 -4.56 22.72 18.52
CA LYS A 471 -5.64 21.74 18.79
C LYS A 471 -5.57 21.14 20.20
N ARG A 472 -4.50 21.38 20.98
CA ARG A 472 -4.33 20.93 22.37
C ARG A 472 -4.80 21.96 23.41
N VAL A 473 -4.98 23.21 23.03
CA VAL A 473 -5.57 24.30 23.82
C VAL A 473 -7.05 24.42 23.50
#